data_f0c24a63e7ffb230252f1bd5a1e7f268
#
_entry.id   f0c24a63e7ffb230252f1bd5a1e7f268
#
_cell.length_a   1.000
_cell.length_b   1.000
_cell.length_c   1.000
_cell.angle_alpha   90.00
_cell.angle_beta   90.00
_cell.angle_gamma   90.00
#
_symmetry.space_group_name_H-M   'P 1'
#
loop_
_entity.id
_entity.type
_entity.pdbx_description
1 polymer ?
#
loop_
_entity_poly.entity_id
_entity_poly.type
_entity_poly.pdbx_seq_one_letter_code
_entity_poly.pdbx_strand_id
1 'polypeptide(L)'
;MSKETFYITTPIYYPSDKLHIGHTYCTVATDAIARYKRLRGYDVMFLTGTDEHGQKIEEKAKAAGTTPQQFVDNIVCGEGGILDLWKLMNISNDRFIRTTDDYHVASASTAYTSFTINPHILTGKTGKAVKLTDI
;
A
#
# COMPACT_ATOMS: atom_id res chain seq x y z
N MET A 1 14.41 -4.13 -28.94
CA MET A 1 14.96 -3.33 -27.83
C MET A 1 14.01 -3.48 -26.65
N SER A 2 14.52 -3.74 -25.44
CA SER A 2 13.70 -3.76 -24.22
C SER A 2 13.14 -2.35 -23.96
N LYS A 3 11.89 -2.26 -23.52
CA LYS A 3 11.30 -1.00 -23.10
C LYS A 3 12.00 -0.49 -21.84
N GLU A 4 12.15 0.81 -21.71
CA GLU A 4 12.59 1.42 -20.47
C GLU A 4 11.51 1.25 -19.40
N THR A 5 11.88 0.85 -18.18
CA THR A 5 10.95 0.61 -17.08
C THR A 5 10.65 1.88 -16.32
N PHE A 6 9.41 2.02 -15.85
CA PHE A 6 8.98 3.13 -14.99
C PHE A 6 8.09 2.61 -13.87
N TYR A 7 8.49 2.84 -12.62
CA TYR A 7 7.73 2.48 -11.44
C TYR A 7 7.17 3.72 -10.76
N ILE A 8 5.88 3.68 -10.43
CA ILE A 8 5.20 4.74 -9.72
C ILE A 8 4.20 4.16 -8.73
N THR A 9 4.08 4.80 -7.57
CA THR A 9 3.15 4.36 -6.52
C THR A 9 2.45 5.55 -5.87
N THR A 10 1.24 5.32 -5.37
CA THR A 10 0.60 6.20 -4.40
C THR A 10 1.12 5.89 -2.99
N PRO A 11 0.89 6.73 -1.99
CA PRO A 11 0.87 6.28 -0.59
C PRO A 11 -0.14 5.12 -0.45
N ILE A 12 0.12 4.18 0.44
CA ILE A 12 -0.91 3.21 0.84
C ILE A 12 -1.89 3.90 1.78
N TYR A 13 -3.19 3.74 1.49
CA TYR A 13 -4.24 4.47 2.21
C TYR A 13 -4.70 3.71 3.44
N TYR A 14 -4.93 4.44 4.53
CA TYR A 14 -5.36 3.87 5.80
C TYR A 14 -6.89 3.70 5.82
N PRO A 15 -7.44 2.46 5.74
CA PRO A 15 -8.87 2.21 5.59
C PRO A 15 -9.59 2.27 6.94
N SER A 16 -9.41 3.35 7.70
CA SER A 16 -10.14 3.56 8.95
C SER A 16 -11.50 4.23 8.73
N ASP A 17 -11.76 4.72 7.52
CA ASP A 17 -13.01 5.34 7.10
C ASP A 17 -13.08 5.40 5.58
N LYS A 18 -14.21 5.88 5.02
CA LYS A 18 -14.33 6.13 3.58
C LYS A 18 -13.26 7.10 3.10
N LEU A 19 -12.75 6.85 1.89
CA LEU A 19 -11.80 7.75 1.27
C LEU A 19 -12.47 9.12 0.98
N HIS A 20 -11.67 10.17 1.00
CA HIS A 20 -12.09 11.52 0.67
C HIS A 20 -11.31 12.04 -0.56
N ILE A 21 -11.69 13.22 -1.04
CA ILE A 21 -11.15 13.83 -2.26
C ILE A 21 -9.60 13.95 -2.27
N GLY A 22 -8.96 14.06 -1.09
CA GLY A 22 -7.50 14.09 -1.00
C GLY A 22 -6.85 12.77 -1.46
N HIS A 23 -7.47 11.63 -1.15
CA HIS A 23 -7.00 10.32 -1.61
C HIS A 23 -7.19 10.16 -3.12
N THR A 24 -8.35 10.57 -3.64
CA THR A 24 -8.64 10.51 -5.08
C THR A 24 -7.72 11.43 -5.87
N TYR A 25 -7.41 12.61 -5.34
CA TYR A 25 -6.47 13.54 -5.97
C TYR A 25 -5.08 12.90 -6.19
N CYS A 26 -4.50 12.33 -5.15
CA CYS A 26 -3.20 11.64 -5.25
C CYS A 26 -3.25 10.49 -6.26
N THR A 27 -4.32 9.69 -6.22
CA THR A 27 -4.47 8.53 -7.11
C THR A 27 -4.61 8.94 -8.56
N VAL A 28 -5.44 9.94 -8.86
CA VAL A 28 -5.64 10.46 -10.23
C VAL A 28 -4.37 11.09 -10.78
N ALA A 29 -3.65 11.87 -9.96
CA ALA A 29 -2.39 12.46 -10.38
C ALA A 29 -1.34 11.37 -10.74
N THR A 30 -1.25 10.32 -9.94
CA THR A 30 -0.37 9.18 -10.19
C THR A 30 -0.79 8.42 -11.44
N ASP A 31 -2.11 8.17 -11.61
CA ASP A 31 -2.67 7.50 -12.78
C ASP A 31 -2.39 8.28 -14.08
N ALA A 32 -2.53 9.59 -14.04
CA ALA A 32 -2.23 10.45 -15.19
C ALA A 32 -0.75 10.30 -15.63
N ILE A 33 0.19 10.27 -14.68
CA ILE A 33 1.61 10.07 -14.96
C ILE A 33 1.86 8.67 -15.51
N ALA A 34 1.26 7.63 -14.90
CA ALA A 34 1.38 6.25 -15.37
C ALA A 34 0.90 6.10 -16.82
N ARG A 35 -0.29 6.65 -17.13
CA ARG A 35 -0.84 6.66 -18.50
C ARG A 35 0.06 7.42 -19.48
N TYR A 36 0.54 8.58 -19.10
CA TYR A 36 1.47 9.34 -19.92
C TYR A 36 2.74 8.54 -20.24
N LYS A 37 3.33 7.89 -19.25
CA LYS A 37 4.52 7.05 -19.44
C LYS A 37 4.25 5.85 -20.35
N ARG A 38 3.09 5.20 -20.21
CA ARG A 38 2.67 4.12 -21.14
C ARG A 38 2.54 4.61 -22.57
N LEU A 39 1.94 5.79 -22.79
CA LEU A 39 1.84 6.42 -24.10
C LEU A 39 3.22 6.76 -24.70
N ARG A 40 4.21 7.06 -23.85
CA ARG A 40 5.60 7.29 -24.27
C ARG A 40 6.37 5.98 -24.54
N GLY A 41 5.73 4.82 -24.37
CA GLY A 41 6.31 3.51 -24.67
C GLY A 41 7.10 2.86 -23.55
N TYR A 42 7.05 3.40 -22.32
CA TYR A 42 7.64 2.78 -21.15
C TYR A 42 6.91 1.49 -20.75
N ASP A 43 7.63 0.58 -20.11
CA ASP A 43 7.05 -0.53 -19.36
C ASP A 43 6.77 -0.03 -17.94
N VAL A 44 5.47 0.17 -17.63
CA VAL A 44 5.05 0.87 -16.42
C VAL A 44 4.47 -0.10 -15.41
N MET A 45 4.95 -0.03 -14.17
CA MET A 45 4.32 -0.63 -12.99
C MET A 45 3.74 0.48 -12.11
N PHE A 46 2.42 0.51 -11.99
CA PHE A 46 1.69 1.40 -11.09
C PHE A 46 1.10 0.62 -9.91
N LEU A 47 1.63 0.88 -8.71
CA LEU A 47 1.19 0.26 -7.46
C LEU A 47 0.38 1.25 -6.61
N THR A 48 -0.75 0.80 -6.09
CA THR A 48 -1.53 1.46 -5.04
C THR A 48 -1.97 0.43 -4.01
N GLY A 49 -2.58 0.84 -2.90
CA GLY A 49 -3.00 -0.12 -1.90
C GLY A 49 -3.48 0.50 -0.59
N THR A 50 -3.60 -0.34 0.41
CA THR A 50 -4.09 0.02 1.76
C THR A 50 -3.16 -0.47 2.86
N ASP A 51 -3.01 0.37 3.89
CA ASP A 51 -2.36 0.02 5.16
C ASP A 51 -3.44 -0.38 6.18
N GLU A 52 -3.54 -1.68 6.47
CA GLU A 52 -4.70 -2.29 7.15
C GLU A 52 -4.43 -2.70 8.59
N HIS A 53 -3.31 -2.29 9.15
CA HIS A 53 -2.94 -2.57 10.54
C HIS A 53 -3.05 -1.33 11.44
N GLY A 54 -3.26 -1.54 12.73
CA GLY A 54 -3.13 -0.52 13.76
C GLY A 54 -4.35 -0.35 14.66
N GLN A 55 -4.11 0.26 15.81
CA GLN A 55 -5.06 0.40 16.92
C GLN A 55 -6.39 1.05 16.49
N LYS A 56 -6.34 2.07 15.63
CA LYS A 56 -7.56 2.76 15.19
C LYS A 56 -8.51 1.85 14.38
N ILE A 57 -7.98 0.90 13.62
CA ILE A 57 -8.77 -0.10 12.90
C ILE A 57 -9.40 -1.07 13.90
N GLU A 58 -8.62 -1.53 14.88
CA GLU A 58 -9.11 -2.43 15.94
C GLU A 58 -10.24 -1.79 16.75
N GLU A 59 -10.07 -0.53 17.17
CA GLU A 59 -11.09 0.23 17.90
C GLU A 59 -12.38 0.40 17.08
N LYS A 60 -12.27 0.74 15.81
CA LYS A 60 -13.43 0.88 14.91
C LYS A 60 -14.12 -0.44 14.62
N ALA A 61 -13.37 -1.51 14.41
CA ALA A 61 -13.90 -2.86 14.23
C ALA A 61 -14.68 -3.31 15.47
N LYS A 62 -14.11 -3.09 16.66
CA LYS A 62 -14.78 -3.38 17.93
C LYS A 62 -16.06 -2.57 18.10
N ALA A 63 -16.05 -1.29 17.78
CA ALA A 63 -17.24 -0.43 17.83
C ALA A 63 -18.33 -0.87 16.82
N ALA A 64 -17.92 -1.43 15.68
CA ALA A 64 -18.82 -1.99 14.67
C ALA A 64 -19.27 -3.44 14.96
N GLY A 65 -18.76 -4.07 16.02
CA GLY A 65 -19.07 -5.47 16.36
C GLY A 65 -18.50 -6.50 15.38
N THR A 66 -17.40 -6.17 14.70
CA THR A 66 -16.76 -7.02 13.69
C THR A 66 -15.30 -7.30 14.05
N THR A 67 -14.68 -8.24 13.33
CA THR A 67 -13.23 -8.43 13.43
C THR A 67 -12.50 -7.31 12.65
N PRO A 68 -11.24 -6.98 12.99
CA PRO A 68 -10.43 -6.03 12.21
C PRO A 68 -10.37 -6.38 10.72
N GLN A 69 -10.21 -7.67 10.39
CA GLN A 69 -10.17 -8.13 9.01
C GLN A 69 -11.50 -7.88 8.29
N GLN A 70 -12.63 -8.24 8.88
CA GLN A 70 -13.96 -7.98 8.29
C GLN A 70 -14.23 -6.49 8.12
N PHE A 71 -13.77 -5.67 9.06
CA PHE A 71 -13.92 -4.22 8.99
C PHE A 71 -13.18 -3.65 7.77
N VAL A 72 -11.89 -4.01 7.58
CA VAL A 72 -11.12 -3.51 6.43
C VAL A 72 -11.61 -4.12 5.12
N ASP A 73 -12.04 -5.39 5.09
CA ASP A 73 -12.64 -6.02 3.92
C ASP A 73 -13.89 -5.26 3.44
N ASN A 74 -14.74 -4.85 4.37
CA ASN A 74 -15.93 -4.06 4.04
C ASN A 74 -15.57 -2.69 3.45
N ILE A 75 -14.52 -2.02 3.94
CA ILE A 75 -14.10 -0.71 3.43
C ILE A 75 -13.39 -0.85 2.09
N VAL A 76 -12.56 -1.87 1.92
CA VAL A 76 -11.75 -2.04 0.71
C VAL A 76 -12.54 -2.70 -0.41
N CYS A 77 -13.20 -3.83 -0.12
CA CYS A 77 -13.84 -4.70 -1.10
C CYS A 77 -15.38 -4.63 -1.07
N GLY A 78 -15.98 -4.02 -0.04
CA GLY A 78 -17.43 -3.90 0.09
C GLY A 78 -18.04 -2.98 -0.97
N GLU A 79 -19.35 -3.00 -1.10
CA GLU A 79 -20.11 -2.14 -2.03
C GLU A 79 -19.81 -0.66 -1.77
N GLY A 80 -19.41 0.06 -2.81
CA GLY A 80 -18.96 1.45 -2.72
C GLY A 80 -17.63 1.62 -1.96
N GLY A 81 -16.86 0.56 -1.82
CA GLY A 81 -15.55 0.55 -1.21
C GLY A 81 -14.45 1.13 -2.09
N ILE A 82 -13.21 0.97 -1.63
CA ILE A 82 -12.05 1.57 -2.31
C ILE A 82 -11.86 1.00 -3.72
N LEU A 83 -12.01 -0.30 -3.89
CA LEU A 83 -11.86 -0.94 -5.20
C LEU A 83 -12.95 -0.50 -6.19
N ASP A 84 -14.19 -0.33 -5.72
CA ASP A 84 -15.28 0.19 -6.55
C ASP A 84 -15.02 1.65 -6.95
N LEU A 85 -14.49 2.45 -6.04
CA LEU A 85 -14.12 3.84 -6.34
C LEU A 85 -13.00 3.90 -7.40
N TRP A 86 -11.95 3.07 -7.29
CA TRP A 86 -10.90 3.01 -8.31
C TRP A 86 -11.44 2.58 -9.67
N LYS A 87 -12.35 1.62 -9.67
CA LYS A 87 -13.04 1.18 -10.89
C LYS A 87 -13.90 2.29 -11.49
N LEU A 88 -14.69 2.99 -10.67
CA LEU A 88 -15.51 4.11 -11.11
C LEU A 88 -14.67 5.24 -11.73
N MET A 89 -13.51 5.51 -11.13
CA MET A 89 -12.56 6.52 -11.61
C MET A 89 -11.66 6.03 -12.74
N ASN A 90 -11.84 4.76 -13.20
CA ASN A 90 -11.04 4.14 -14.24
C ASN A 90 -9.52 4.22 -13.98
N ILE A 91 -9.10 4.00 -12.72
CA ILE A 91 -7.69 3.98 -12.33
C ILE A 91 -6.98 2.78 -12.97
N SER A 92 -5.85 3.02 -13.59
CA SER A 92 -5.09 2.03 -14.37
C SER A 92 -3.94 1.38 -13.61
N ASN A 93 -4.10 1.18 -12.31
CA ASN A 93 -3.10 0.49 -11.50
C ASN A 93 -2.90 -0.96 -11.93
N ASP A 94 -1.64 -1.40 -11.95
CA ASP A 94 -1.26 -2.78 -12.28
C ASP A 94 -1.41 -3.71 -11.07
N ARG A 95 -1.19 -3.15 -9.86
CA ARG A 95 -1.31 -3.88 -8.60
C ARG A 95 -2.03 -3.03 -7.56
N PHE A 96 -2.84 -3.71 -6.76
CA PHE A 96 -3.40 -3.20 -5.51
C PHE A 96 -2.89 -4.08 -4.39
N ILE A 97 -2.15 -3.51 -3.44
CA ILE A 97 -1.59 -4.23 -2.31
C ILE A 97 -2.41 -3.95 -1.05
N ARG A 98 -2.69 -5.00 -0.30
CA ARG A 98 -3.22 -4.92 1.05
C ARG A 98 -2.15 -5.39 2.02
N THR A 99 -1.89 -4.66 3.08
CA THR A 99 -0.87 -5.08 4.05
C THR A 99 -1.27 -6.34 4.81
N THR A 100 -2.56 -6.74 4.75
CA THR A 100 -3.09 -8.00 5.29
C THR A 100 -3.03 -9.17 4.30
N ASP A 101 -2.65 -8.96 3.02
CA ASP A 101 -2.48 -10.05 2.08
C ASP A 101 -1.37 -11.02 2.52
N ASP A 102 -1.61 -12.33 2.42
CA ASP A 102 -0.67 -13.37 2.85
C ASP A 102 0.72 -13.22 2.24
N TYR A 103 0.80 -12.88 0.95
CA TYR A 103 2.07 -12.68 0.28
C TYR A 103 2.83 -11.45 0.81
N HIS A 104 2.11 -10.39 1.20
CA HIS A 104 2.71 -9.21 1.81
C HIS A 104 3.24 -9.54 3.21
N VAL A 105 2.44 -10.21 4.03
CA VAL A 105 2.83 -10.65 5.37
C VAL A 105 4.05 -11.56 5.31
N ALA A 106 4.07 -12.53 4.39
CA ALA A 106 5.22 -13.42 4.20
C ALA A 106 6.48 -12.66 3.78
N SER A 107 6.35 -11.72 2.84
CA SER A 107 7.47 -10.90 2.35
C SER A 107 8.02 -9.97 3.44
N ALA A 108 7.13 -9.30 4.17
CA ALA A 108 7.50 -8.43 5.29
C ALA A 108 8.20 -9.20 6.40
N SER A 109 7.66 -10.38 6.77
CA SER A 109 8.27 -11.25 7.78
C SER A 109 9.66 -11.75 7.36
N THR A 110 9.83 -12.11 6.10
CA THR A 110 11.12 -12.53 5.55
C THR A 110 12.13 -11.37 5.57
N ALA A 111 11.73 -10.18 5.15
CA ALA A 111 12.56 -8.99 5.19
C ALA A 111 12.97 -8.66 6.64
N TYR A 112 12.01 -8.65 7.57
CA TYR A 112 12.27 -8.41 8.99
C TYR A 112 13.28 -9.41 9.57
N THR A 113 13.11 -10.70 9.29
CA THR A 113 14.03 -11.76 9.74
C THR A 113 15.42 -11.55 9.14
N SER A 114 15.52 -11.21 7.86
CA SER A 114 16.80 -10.95 7.19
C SER A 114 17.53 -9.75 7.79
N PHE A 115 16.82 -8.67 8.11
CA PHE A 115 17.40 -7.50 8.79
C PHE A 115 17.84 -7.80 10.21
N THR A 116 17.10 -8.65 10.93
CA THR A 116 17.43 -9.02 12.32
C THR A 116 18.66 -9.94 12.39
N ILE A 117 18.83 -10.83 11.40
CA ILE A 117 19.95 -11.78 11.33
C ILE A 117 21.21 -11.09 10.78
N ASN A 118 21.09 -10.06 9.98
CA ASN A 118 22.23 -9.37 9.38
C ASN A 118 22.35 -7.90 9.87
N PRO A 119 22.92 -7.68 11.07
CA PRO A 119 23.02 -6.35 11.67
C PRO A 119 23.84 -5.34 10.83
N HIS A 120 24.63 -5.82 9.84
CA HIS A 120 25.43 -4.95 8.97
C HIS A 120 24.58 -4.16 7.95
N ILE A 121 23.34 -4.56 7.71
CA ILE A 121 22.44 -3.85 6.77
C ILE A 121 21.89 -2.55 7.41
N LEU A 122 21.84 -2.47 8.74
CA LEU A 122 21.32 -1.34 9.49
C LEU A 122 22.39 -0.37 10.01
N THR A 123 23.66 -0.58 9.69
CA THR A 123 24.70 0.37 10.03
C THR A 123 24.64 1.57 9.08
N GLY A 124 23.93 2.61 9.51
CA GLY A 124 24.10 3.93 8.89
C GLY A 124 25.57 4.39 8.99
N LYS A 125 25.90 5.53 8.38
CA LYS A 125 27.26 6.14 8.33
C LYS A 125 27.99 6.25 9.70
N THR A 126 27.33 5.95 10.82
CA THR A 126 27.85 6.03 12.18
C THR A 126 28.25 4.66 12.76
N GLY A 127 28.08 3.55 12.06
CA GLY A 127 28.46 2.21 12.52
C GLY A 127 27.68 1.68 13.74
N LYS A 128 26.63 2.37 14.19
CA LYS A 128 25.76 1.91 15.29
C LYS A 128 24.51 1.25 14.74
N ALA A 129 24.21 0.03 15.20
CA ALA A 129 22.96 -0.65 14.90
C ALA A 129 21.78 0.15 15.50
N VAL A 130 20.81 0.52 14.67
CA VAL A 130 19.54 1.09 15.14
C VAL A 130 18.63 -0.07 15.50
N LYS A 131 18.20 -0.16 16.75
CA LYS A 131 17.19 -1.14 17.15
C LYS A 131 15.84 -0.63 16.69
N LEU A 132 15.02 -1.50 16.10
CA LEU A 132 13.64 -1.19 15.69
C LEU A 132 12.74 -0.74 16.86
N THR A 133 13.18 -0.96 18.12
CA THR A 133 12.51 -0.45 19.32
C THR A 133 12.75 1.03 19.57
N ASP A 134 13.60 1.67 18.77
CA ASP A 134 14.02 3.09 18.95
C ASP A 134 13.35 4.00 17.89
N ILE A 135 12.42 3.44 17.10
CA ILE A 135 11.53 4.12 16.14
C ILE A 135 10.09 4.05 16.65
#